data_e77e667dfa251c7b7f2fe4aba55a7183
#
_entry.id   e77e667dfa251c7b7f2fe4aba55a7183
#
_cell.length_a   1.000
_cell.length_b   1.000
_cell.length_c   1.000
_cell.angle_alpha   90.00
_cell.angle_beta   90.00
_cell.angle_gamma   90.00
#
_symmetry.space_group_name_H-M   'P 1'
#
loop_
_entity.id
_entity.type
_entity.pdbx_description
1 polymer ?
#
loop_
_entity_poly.entity_id
_entity_poly.type
_entity_poly.pdbx_seq_one_letter_code
_entity_poly.pdbx_strand_id
1 'polypeptide(L)'
;MWYVQAQGDTFIRHIFDVEPTQWDADNYCYVRGLTEEQVKRFGVHKKQIVTPPYHDAATQHLEEGPALLVDGVWTQNYIVSELDANESAEKVGAQWIVIRAERNKLLADCDWTQLPDASADAPTWATYRQALRDITAQANPFAIVWPQGPSQ
;
A
#
# COMPACT_ATOMS: atom_id res chain seq x y z
N MET A 1 -11.26 -7.30 -13.02
CA MET A 1 -10.32 -8.18 -13.75
C MET A 1 -9.39 -7.30 -14.55
N TRP A 2 -8.10 -7.52 -14.52
CA TRP A 2 -7.10 -6.62 -15.10
C TRP A 2 -6.64 -7.15 -16.44
N TYR A 3 -6.49 -6.28 -17.42
CA TYR A 3 -6.07 -6.60 -18.77
C TYR A 3 -4.85 -5.78 -19.17
N VAL A 4 -4.16 -6.23 -20.20
CA VAL A 4 -3.10 -5.49 -20.90
C VAL A 4 -3.45 -5.37 -22.37
N GLN A 5 -3.01 -4.29 -23.00
CA GLN A 5 -2.92 -4.20 -24.45
C GLN A 5 -1.50 -4.57 -24.87
N ALA A 6 -1.41 -5.41 -25.88
CA ALA A 6 -0.14 -5.82 -26.46
C ALA A 6 -0.27 -5.94 -27.98
N GLN A 7 0.86 -5.76 -28.66
CA GLN A 7 0.99 -6.05 -30.10
C GLN A 7 2.00 -7.18 -30.28
N GLY A 8 1.50 -8.39 -30.58
CA GLY A 8 2.33 -9.58 -30.47
C GLY A 8 2.80 -9.76 -29.03
N ASP A 9 4.09 -9.90 -28.84
CA ASP A 9 4.72 -10.06 -27.53
C ASP A 9 5.20 -8.72 -26.91
N THR A 10 4.79 -7.60 -27.49
CA THR A 10 5.17 -6.28 -27.01
C THR A 10 4.06 -5.66 -26.18
N PHE A 11 4.34 -5.37 -24.90
CA PHE A 11 3.46 -4.64 -24.01
C PHE A 11 3.27 -3.20 -24.52
N ILE A 12 2.01 -2.73 -24.51
CA ILE A 12 1.66 -1.34 -24.85
C ILE A 12 1.21 -0.59 -23.62
N ARG A 13 0.20 -1.09 -22.91
CA ARG A 13 -0.34 -0.44 -21.70
C ARG A 13 -1.17 -1.38 -20.84
N HIS A 14 -1.37 -0.99 -19.56
CA HIS A 14 -2.36 -1.62 -18.68
C HIS A 14 -3.76 -1.12 -19.01
N ILE A 15 -4.75 -2.02 -18.88
CA ILE A 15 -6.16 -1.70 -19.02
C ILE A 15 -6.84 -2.12 -17.73
N PHE A 16 -7.49 -1.16 -17.10
CA PHE A 16 -8.26 -1.41 -15.90
C PHE A 16 -9.66 -1.89 -16.27
N ASP A 17 -10.18 -2.86 -15.51
CA ASP A 17 -11.53 -3.36 -15.64
C ASP A 17 -12.52 -2.31 -15.17
N VAL A 18 -12.80 -1.41 -16.03
CA VAL A 18 -13.89 -0.47 -15.85
C VAL A 18 -14.95 -0.84 -16.88
N GLU A 19 -16.21 -0.66 -16.55
CA GLU A 19 -17.39 -0.67 -17.43
C GLU A 19 -17.01 -0.42 -18.90
N PRO A 20 -17.71 -0.96 -19.89
CA PRO A 20 -17.27 -1.04 -21.28
C PRO A 20 -16.64 0.26 -21.74
N THR A 21 -15.34 0.32 -21.61
CA THR A 21 -14.57 1.49 -21.97
C THR A 21 -14.48 1.55 -23.47
N GLN A 22 -14.87 2.70 -23.96
CA GLN A 22 -14.58 3.12 -25.31
C GLN A 22 -13.05 3.04 -25.46
N TRP A 23 -12.64 2.10 -26.27
CA TRP A 23 -11.25 1.90 -26.59
C TRP A 23 -10.82 2.94 -27.58
N ASP A 24 -9.87 3.80 -27.23
CA ASP A 24 -9.16 4.74 -28.10
C ASP A 24 -9.95 5.38 -29.27
N ALA A 25 -9.77 6.67 -29.54
CA ALA A 25 -10.53 7.44 -30.51
C ALA A 25 -10.52 6.87 -31.96
N ASP A 26 -9.50 6.07 -32.28
CA ASP A 26 -9.34 5.46 -33.60
C ASP A 26 -9.72 3.97 -33.65
N ASN A 27 -9.96 3.32 -32.52
CA ASN A 27 -10.30 1.90 -32.39
C ASN A 27 -11.30 1.65 -31.26
N TYR A 28 -12.57 2.01 -31.48
CA TYR A 28 -13.63 1.68 -30.53
C TYR A 28 -13.88 0.18 -30.46
N CYS A 29 -13.54 -0.45 -29.36
CA CYS A 29 -13.88 -1.83 -29.08
C CYS A 29 -14.57 -1.98 -27.73
N TYR A 30 -15.81 -2.47 -27.76
CA TYR A 30 -16.53 -2.85 -26.56
C TYR A 30 -16.10 -4.26 -26.16
N VAL A 31 -15.39 -4.39 -25.05
CA VAL A 31 -14.92 -5.70 -24.55
C VAL A 31 -16.02 -6.46 -23.81
N ARG A 32 -17.11 -5.78 -23.45
CA ARG A 32 -18.25 -6.39 -22.75
C ARG A 32 -19.00 -7.37 -23.65
N GLY A 33 -19.13 -8.60 -23.19
CA GLY A 33 -19.83 -9.65 -23.95
C GLY A 33 -19.01 -10.33 -25.04
N LEU A 34 -17.72 -9.98 -25.19
CA LEU A 34 -16.80 -10.69 -26.06
C LEU A 34 -16.18 -11.89 -25.34
N THR A 35 -15.90 -12.94 -26.09
CA THR A 35 -15.12 -14.08 -25.61
C THR A 35 -13.65 -13.70 -25.49
N GLU A 36 -12.87 -14.45 -24.68
CA GLU A 36 -11.42 -14.23 -24.56
C GLU A 36 -10.71 -14.23 -25.92
N GLU A 37 -11.11 -15.12 -26.83
CA GLU A 37 -10.53 -15.18 -28.18
C GLU A 37 -10.86 -13.95 -29.03
N GLN A 38 -12.07 -13.41 -28.89
CA GLN A 38 -12.46 -12.19 -29.57
C GLN A 38 -11.68 -10.99 -29.04
N VAL A 39 -11.49 -10.92 -27.73
CA VAL A 39 -10.71 -9.85 -27.07
C VAL A 39 -9.24 -9.91 -27.49
N LYS A 40 -8.64 -11.10 -27.56
CA LYS A 40 -7.26 -11.29 -28.02
C LYS A 40 -7.00 -10.80 -29.45
N ARG A 41 -7.99 -10.84 -30.34
CA ARG A 41 -7.86 -10.29 -31.70
C ARG A 41 -7.60 -8.80 -31.72
N PHE A 42 -7.99 -8.09 -30.68
CA PHE A 42 -7.73 -6.66 -30.50
C PHE A 42 -6.46 -6.36 -29.71
N GLY A 43 -5.62 -7.38 -29.50
CA GLY A 43 -4.40 -7.24 -28.71
C GLY A 43 -4.65 -7.06 -27.21
N VAL A 44 -5.85 -7.41 -26.74
CA VAL A 44 -6.19 -7.32 -25.30
C VAL A 44 -6.09 -8.69 -24.66
N HIS A 45 -5.31 -8.80 -23.62
CA HIS A 45 -5.02 -10.04 -22.93
C HIS A 45 -5.33 -9.91 -21.44
N LYS A 46 -5.85 -10.97 -20.85
CA LYS A 46 -6.04 -11.07 -19.41
C LYS A 46 -4.66 -11.10 -18.74
N LYS A 47 -4.50 -10.29 -17.70
CA LYS A 47 -3.27 -10.22 -16.94
C LYS A 47 -3.36 -11.10 -15.69
N GLN A 48 -2.38 -11.96 -15.50
CA GLN A 48 -2.19 -12.68 -14.25
C GLN A 48 -1.67 -11.70 -13.19
N ILE A 49 -2.37 -11.62 -12.08
CA ILE A 49 -1.97 -10.81 -10.93
C ILE A 49 -1.03 -11.64 -10.05
N VAL A 50 0.07 -11.03 -9.64
CA VAL A 50 1.04 -11.64 -8.73
C VAL A 50 1.16 -10.83 -7.44
N THR A 51 1.59 -11.48 -6.38
CA THR A 51 1.87 -10.80 -5.12
C THR A 51 3.05 -9.84 -5.31
N PRO A 52 2.92 -8.58 -4.84
CA PRO A 52 4.04 -7.65 -4.86
C PRO A 52 5.26 -8.21 -4.14
N PRO A 53 6.49 -7.95 -4.63
CA PRO A 53 7.69 -8.32 -3.92
C PRO A 53 7.81 -7.53 -2.62
N TYR A 54 8.51 -8.14 -1.64
CA TYR A 54 8.90 -7.38 -0.45
C TYR A 54 9.77 -6.19 -0.85
N HIS A 55 9.52 -5.04 -0.25
CA HIS A 55 10.33 -3.84 -0.38
C HIS A 55 10.35 -3.08 0.94
N ASP A 56 11.41 -2.35 1.20
CA ASP A 56 11.49 -1.46 2.35
C ASP A 56 10.79 -0.13 2.02
N ALA A 57 9.62 0.08 2.60
CA ALA A 57 8.83 1.28 2.38
C ALA A 57 9.53 2.58 2.83
N ALA A 58 10.57 2.51 3.67
CA ALA A 58 11.36 3.67 4.09
C ALA A 58 12.35 4.15 3.03
N THR A 59 12.85 3.24 2.19
CA THR A 59 13.96 3.49 1.27
C THR A 59 13.63 3.19 -0.18
N GLN A 60 12.49 2.54 -0.46
CA GLN A 60 12.18 2.03 -1.78
C GLN A 60 10.79 2.45 -2.26
N HIS A 61 10.69 2.65 -3.58
CA HIS A 61 9.43 2.69 -4.31
C HIS A 61 9.08 1.30 -4.82
N LEU A 62 7.79 0.98 -4.75
CA LEU A 62 7.20 -0.13 -5.46
C LEU A 62 6.17 0.42 -6.45
N GLU A 63 6.38 0.18 -7.72
CA GLU A 63 5.44 0.57 -8.77
C GLU A 63 5.12 -0.60 -9.68
N GLU A 64 3.95 -0.54 -10.32
CA GLU A 64 3.59 -1.51 -11.34
C GLU A 64 4.32 -1.15 -12.64
N GLY A 65 5.26 -1.99 -13.03
CA GLY A 65 5.97 -1.87 -14.29
C GLY A 65 5.18 -2.46 -15.48
N PRO A 66 5.75 -2.39 -16.69
CA PRO A 66 5.20 -3.07 -17.85
C PRO A 66 4.94 -4.55 -17.56
N ALA A 67 3.77 -5.06 -17.96
CA ALA A 67 3.51 -6.49 -17.83
C ALA A 67 4.47 -7.31 -18.71
N LEU A 68 4.85 -8.46 -18.21
CA LEU A 68 5.77 -9.39 -18.89
C LEU A 68 5.01 -10.58 -19.46
N LEU A 69 5.41 -11.05 -20.62
CA LEU A 69 4.91 -12.29 -21.19
C LEU A 69 5.75 -13.46 -20.65
N VAL A 70 5.18 -14.22 -19.72
CA VAL A 70 5.84 -15.39 -19.10
C VAL A 70 5.08 -16.63 -19.52
N ASP A 71 5.74 -17.57 -20.22
CA ASP A 71 5.14 -18.82 -20.73
C ASP A 71 3.83 -18.61 -21.50
N GLY A 72 3.77 -17.54 -22.29
CA GLY A 72 2.58 -17.20 -23.09
C GLY A 72 1.44 -16.52 -22.29
N VAL A 73 1.65 -16.20 -21.01
CA VAL A 73 0.69 -15.53 -20.15
C VAL A 73 1.19 -14.13 -19.76
N TRP A 74 0.40 -13.11 -20.04
CA TRP A 74 0.70 -11.75 -19.58
C TRP A 74 0.61 -11.69 -18.07
N THR A 75 1.74 -11.39 -17.43
CA THR A 75 1.90 -11.43 -15.97
C THR A 75 2.23 -10.03 -15.46
N GLN A 76 1.59 -9.67 -14.35
CA GLN A 76 1.90 -8.42 -13.65
C GLN A 76 3.38 -8.39 -13.24
N ASN A 77 4.00 -7.24 -13.43
CA ASN A 77 5.38 -7.02 -13.02
C ASN A 77 5.46 -5.82 -12.08
N TYR A 78 6.41 -5.88 -11.16
CA TYR A 78 6.70 -4.80 -10.23
C TYR A 78 8.16 -4.37 -10.38
N ILE A 79 8.37 -3.06 -10.28
CA ILE A 79 9.69 -2.45 -10.24
C ILE A 79 9.90 -1.93 -8.82
N VAL A 80 10.98 -2.36 -8.19
CA VAL A 80 11.45 -1.82 -6.92
C VAL A 80 12.65 -0.93 -7.25
N SER A 81 12.57 0.35 -6.89
CA SER A 81 13.64 1.33 -7.07
C SER A 81 13.95 2.03 -5.76
N GLU A 82 15.20 2.43 -5.55
CA GLU A 82 15.57 3.21 -4.37
C GLU A 82 14.99 4.63 -4.45
N LEU A 83 14.52 5.13 -3.30
CA LEU A 83 14.15 6.53 -3.13
C LEU A 83 15.40 7.39 -3.13
N ASP A 84 15.31 8.60 -3.64
CA ASP A 84 16.36 9.57 -3.36
C ASP A 84 16.33 10.03 -1.89
N ALA A 85 17.38 10.73 -1.44
CA ALA A 85 17.49 11.12 -0.03
C ALA A 85 16.38 12.08 0.42
N ASN A 86 15.88 12.95 -0.48
CA ASN A 86 14.81 13.89 -0.15
C ASN A 86 13.45 13.17 -0.07
N GLU A 87 13.14 12.33 -1.04
CA GLU A 87 11.93 11.51 -1.07
C GLU A 87 11.85 10.60 0.15
N SER A 88 12.98 9.98 0.52
CA SER A 88 13.07 9.15 1.72
C SER A 88 12.81 9.96 2.99
N ALA A 89 13.41 11.14 3.12
CA ALA A 89 13.21 12.01 4.28
C ALA A 89 11.77 12.51 4.38
N GLU A 90 11.15 12.90 3.25
CA GLU A 90 9.75 13.33 3.22
C GLU A 90 8.80 12.19 3.64
N LYS A 91 9.03 10.99 3.13
CA LYS A 91 8.25 9.80 3.43
C LYS A 91 8.33 9.41 4.91
N VAL A 92 9.55 9.40 5.46
CA VAL A 92 9.82 9.19 6.88
C VAL A 92 9.14 10.28 7.72
N GLY A 93 9.24 11.54 7.33
CA GLY A 93 8.60 12.66 8.00
C GLY A 93 7.08 12.54 8.03
N ALA A 94 6.46 12.21 6.90
CA ALA A 94 5.03 11.98 6.79
C ALA A 94 4.56 10.82 7.69
N GLN A 95 5.30 9.72 7.72
CA GLN A 95 4.98 8.58 8.57
C GLN A 95 5.07 8.94 10.06
N TRP A 96 6.05 9.73 10.48
CA TRP A 96 6.13 10.23 11.85
C TRP A 96 4.93 11.10 12.27
N ILE A 97 4.30 11.83 11.33
CA ILE A 97 3.07 12.58 11.61
C ILE A 97 1.94 11.60 11.96
N VAL A 98 1.78 10.54 11.18
CA VAL A 98 0.77 9.49 11.43
C VAL A 98 0.98 8.83 12.79
N ILE A 99 2.22 8.42 13.08
CA ILE A 99 2.57 7.77 14.37
C ILE A 99 2.27 8.70 15.56
N ARG A 100 2.61 9.99 15.46
CA ARG A 100 2.30 10.97 16.53
C ARG A 100 0.80 11.16 16.71
N ALA A 101 0.02 11.16 15.64
CA ALA A 101 -1.44 11.28 15.73
C ALA A 101 -2.04 10.06 16.46
N GLU A 102 -1.64 8.85 16.10
CA GLU A 102 -2.10 7.62 16.76
C GLU A 102 -1.66 7.57 18.23
N ARG A 103 -0.41 7.89 18.54
CA ARG A 103 0.09 8.02 19.92
C ARG A 103 -0.74 8.99 20.74
N ASN A 104 -1.07 10.17 20.18
CA ASN A 104 -1.86 11.19 20.89
C ASN A 104 -3.27 10.69 21.17
N LYS A 105 -3.87 9.95 20.24
CA LYS A 105 -5.17 9.31 20.44
C LYS A 105 -5.11 8.31 21.59
N LEU A 106 -4.13 7.40 21.60
CA LEU A 106 -3.96 6.41 22.68
C LEU A 106 -3.70 7.07 24.05
N LEU A 107 -2.99 8.20 24.08
CA LEU A 107 -2.81 8.98 25.30
C LEU A 107 -4.13 9.60 25.78
N ALA A 108 -4.93 10.17 24.89
CA ALA A 108 -6.24 10.73 25.20
C ALA A 108 -7.22 9.66 25.70
N ASP A 109 -7.24 8.50 25.06
CA ASP A 109 -8.10 7.36 25.41
C ASP A 109 -7.84 6.86 26.85
N CYS A 110 -6.65 7.11 27.40
CA CYS A 110 -6.28 6.73 28.76
C CYS A 110 -6.08 7.91 29.75
N ASP A 111 -6.49 9.13 29.39
CA ASP A 111 -6.37 10.32 30.27
C ASP A 111 -7.21 10.19 31.55
N TRP A 112 -8.34 9.49 31.47
CA TRP A 112 -9.20 9.22 32.63
C TRP A 112 -8.46 8.48 33.78
N THR A 113 -7.42 7.68 33.46
CA THR A 113 -6.62 6.95 34.45
C THR A 113 -5.76 7.86 35.35
N GLN A 114 -5.68 9.15 35.01
CA GLN A 114 -4.92 10.15 35.74
C GLN A 114 -5.79 10.93 36.75
N LEU A 115 -7.08 10.65 36.79
CA LEU A 115 -7.98 11.28 37.75
C LEU A 115 -7.74 10.71 39.16
N PRO A 116 -7.82 11.53 40.23
CA PRO A 116 -7.57 11.06 41.61
C PRO A 116 -8.52 9.97 42.09
N ASP A 117 -9.70 9.87 41.51
CA ASP A 117 -10.78 8.95 41.84
C ASP A 117 -10.90 7.78 40.81
N ALA A 118 -9.95 7.68 39.88
CA ALA A 118 -9.95 6.59 38.95
C ALA A 118 -9.66 5.25 39.64
N SER A 119 -10.45 4.23 39.31
CA SER A 119 -10.27 2.87 39.81
C SER A 119 -9.15 2.08 39.10
N ALA A 120 -8.25 2.77 38.43
CA ALA A 120 -7.16 2.21 37.65
C ALA A 120 -5.91 1.97 38.50
N ASP A 121 -5.10 0.96 38.14
CA ASP A 121 -3.76 0.78 38.71
C ASP A 121 -2.81 1.86 38.18
N ALA A 122 -2.71 2.96 38.92
CA ALA A 122 -1.96 4.15 38.53
C ALA A 122 -0.50 3.89 38.10
N PRO A 123 0.31 3.05 38.79
CA PRO A 123 1.67 2.73 38.38
C PRO A 123 1.74 2.04 37.01
N THR A 124 0.89 1.07 36.78
CA THR A 124 0.86 0.32 35.52
C THR A 124 0.44 1.23 34.34
N TRP A 125 -0.58 2.06 34.53
CA TRP A 125 -1.00 3.03 33.51
C TRP A 125 0.06 4.13 33.27
N ALA A 126 0.76 4.57 34.32
CA ALA A 126 1.86 5.52 34.15
C ALA A 126 2.98 4.95 33.30
N THR A 127 3.33 3.68 33.50
CA THR A 127 4.35 2.97 32.70
C THR A 127 3.92 2.88 31.23
N TYR A 128 2.68 2.47 30.94
CA TYR A 128 2.15 2.41 29.59
C TYR A 128 2.17 3.78 28.91
N ARG A 129 1.69 4.82 29.60
CA ARG A 129 1.68 6.20 29.10
C ARG A 129 3.09 6.72 28.81
N GLN A 130 4.08 6.35 29.65
CA GLN A 130 5.47 6.71 29.39
C GLN A 130 5.99 6.00 28.12
N ALA A 131 5.72 4.71 27.97
CA ALA A 131 6.07 3.97 26.76
C ALA A 131 5.44 4.56 25.49
N LEU A 132 4.21 5.06 25.57
CA LEU A 132 3.58 5.81 24.45
C LEU A 132 4.32 7.12 24.15
N ARG A 133 4.75 7.89 25.15
CA ARG A 133 5.52 9.12 24.93
C ARG A 133 6.86 8.82 24.25
N ASP A 134 7.48 7.72 24.60
CA ASP A 134 8.79 7.30 24.10
C ASP A 134 8.72 6.61 22.71
N ILE A 135 7.52 6.45 22.14
CA ILE A 135 7.33 5.76 20.85
C ILE A 135 8.18 6.36 19.74
N THR A 136 8.41 7.68 19.76
CA THR A 136 9.21 8.39 18.74
C THR A 136 10.72 8.25 18.94
N ALA A 137 11.19 7.55 19.96
CA ALA A 137 12.59 7.17 20.13
C ALA A 137 12.99 5.95 19.28
N GLN A 138 12.00 5.23 18.72
CA GLN A 138 12.26 4.15 17.79
C GLN A 138 12.78 4.72 16.45
N ALA A 139 13.77 4.02 15.86
CA ALA A 139 14.48 4.54 14.70
C ALA A 139 13.67 4.48 13.39
N ASN A 140 12.76 3.50 13.25
CA ASN A 140 12.04 3.25 12.01
C ASN A 140 10.52 3.45 12.20
N PRO A 141 9.91 4.51 11.63
CA PRO A 141 8.48 4.76 11.75
C PRO A 141 7.59 3.77 10.99
N PHE A 142 8.16 2.95 10.09
CA PHE A 142 7.43 1.91 9.36
C PHE A 142 7.40 0.57 10.10
N ALA A 143 8.14 0.44 11.20
CA ALA A 143 8.24 -0.78 12.01
C ALA A 143 8.09 -0.48 13.50
N ILE A 144 7.06 0.31 13.85
CA ILE A 144 6.79 0.70 15.23
C ILE A 144 6.27 -0.47 16.04
N VAL A 145 6.89 -0.70 17.19
CA VAL A 145 6.40 -1.61 18.21
C VAL A 145 5.59 -0.82 19.24
N TRP A 146 4.27 -1.00 19.19
CA TRP A 146 3.36 -0.32 20.12
C TRP A 146 3.34 -1.03 21.47
N PRO A 147 3.33 -0.27 22.59
CA PRO A 147 3.18 -0.87 23.92
C PRO A 147 1.78 -1.47 24.09
N GLN A 148 1.70 -2.57 24.80
CA GLN A 148 0.43 -3.18 25.15
C GLN A 148 -0.23 -2.41 26.29
N GLY A 149 -1.49 -2.01 26.10
CA GLY A 149 -2.27 -1.37 27.15
C GLY A 149 -2.57 -2.35 28.30
N PRO A 150 -2.64 -1.85 29.56
CA PRO A 150 -3.09 -2.66 30.67
C PRO A 150 -4.50 -3.17 30.47
N SER A 151 -4.79 -4.39 30.93
CA SER A 151 -6.16 -4.92 30.98
C SER A 151 -7.00 -4.09 31.95
N GLN A 152 -8.24 -3.79 31.58
CA GLN A 152 -9.23 -3.16 32.45
C GLN A 152 -9.76 -4.15 33.46
#